data_61e4fede002117727e5d4412b6985ac9
#
_entry.id   61e4fede002117727e5d4412b6985ac9
#
_cell.length_a   1.000
_cell.length_b   1.000
_cell.length_c   1.000
_cell.angle_alpha   90.00
_cell.angle_beta   90.00
_cell.angle_gamma   90.00
#
_symmetry.space_group_name_H-M   'P 1'
#
loop_
_entity.id
_entity.type
_entity.pdbx_description
1 polymer ?
#
loop_
_entity_poly.entity_id
_entity_poly.type
_entity_poly.pdbx_seq_one_letter_code
_entity_poly.pdbx_strand_id
1 'polypeptide(L)'
;MTEWNSANPKDAELYTSYFNYHFMKSKQEILAMSTNEPNGESLVLKDSLNQIAGFLGNTTHFDQKELDKGINKIDEGIKLYPNRLDMRFGKIYVLGEVSYWKNFTSEIQKTIEYSAKNENNWSWTNNEKYDGGEKEFLLDIQTYQLQLYNTGNDNLLKNMGEIANTVLKFYPNHIESLSSLSITYLLTGEYDKGIEPLLRAEKINPEDYIVLSNIAQGYKLKGDKKKAIEYYEKTVEFGDDKARKFAKQQIIELKK
;
A
#
# COMPACT_ATOMS: atom_id res chain seq x y z
N MET A 1 -30.10 -14.27 0.65
CA MET A 1 -29.12 -14.47 1.74
C MET A 1 -29.70 -15.16 2.97
N THR A 2 -30.89 -14.80 3.45
CA THR A 2 -31.50 -15.43 4.64
C THR A 2 -31.76 -16.92 4.43
N GLU A 3 -32.31 -17.31 3.30
CA GLU A 3 -32.53 -18.73 2.95
C GLU A 3 -31.20 -19.49 2.79
N TRP A 4 -30.19 -18.85 2.16
CA TRP A 4 -28.86 -19.45 2.05
C TRP A 4 -28.23 -19.70 3.42
N ASN A 5 -28.27 -18.70 4.30
CA ASN A 5 -27.76 -18.84 5.68
C ASN A 5 -28.48 -19.95 6.46
N SER A 6 -29.79 -20.13 6.23
CA SER A 6 -30.56 -21.19 6.88
C SER A 6 -30.23 -22.58 6.33
N ALA A 7 -29.97 -22.66 5.01
CA ALA A 7 -29.64 -23.92 4.34
C ALA A 7 -28.16 -24.32 4.54
N ASN A 8 -27.24 -23.37 4.53
CA ASN A 8 -25.79 -23.59 4.58
C ASN A 8 -25.08 -22.61 5.52
N PRO A 9 -25.33 -22.66 6.86
CA PRO A 9 -24.82 -21.67 7.79
C PRO A 9 -23.28 -21.70 7.97
N LYS A 10 -22.62 -22.72 7.43
CA LYS A 10 -21.16 -22.88 7.47
C LYS A 10 -20.53 -22.68 6.09
N ASP A 11 -21.21 -22.05 5.15
CA ASP A 11 -20.65 -21.74 3.85
C ASP A 11 -19.78 -20.50 3.93
N ALA A 12 -18.49 -20.62 3.58
CA ALA A 12 -17.54 -19.52 3.58
C ALA A 12 -17.98 -18.37 2.67
N GLU A 13 -18.59 -18.69 1.52
CA GLU A 13 -19.05 -17.70 0.54
C GLU A 13 -20.21 -16.83 1.05
N LEU A 14 -20.92 -17.30 2.06
CA LEU A 14 -21.95 -16.51 2.71
C LEU A 14 -21.37 -15.24 3.35
N TYR A 15 -20.22 -15.33 3.98
CA TYR A 15 -19.57 -14.21 4.67
C TYR A 15 -19.05 -13.17 3.69
N THR A 16 -18.40 -13.59 2.61
CA THR A 16 -17.95 -12.69 1.53
C THR A 16 -19.13 -12.03 0.82
N SER A 17 -20.22 -12.79 0.57
CA SER A 17 -21.42 -12.24 -0.07
C SER A 17 -22.15 -11.22 0.79
N TYR A 18 -22.28 -11.45 2.10
CA TYR A 18 -22.83 -10.46 3.03
C TYR A 18 -21.98 -9.21 3.12
N PHE A 19 -20.65 -9.38 3.20
CA PHE A 19 -19.71 -8.28 3.23
C PHE A 19 -19.83 -7.40 1.98
N ASN A 20 -19.78 -8.01 0.80
CA ASN A 20 -19.89 -7.31 -0.47
C ASN A 20 -21.25 -6.59 -0.61
N TYR A 21 -22.34 -7.26 -0.21
CA TYR A 21 -23.68 -6.66 -0.23
C TYR A 21 -23.75 -5.41 0.63
N HIS A 22 -23.28 -5.47 1.87
CA HIS A 22 -23.34 -4.34 2.79
C HIS A 22 -22.37 -3.23 2.38
N PHE A 23 -21.19 -3.55 1.86
CA PHE A 23 -20.28 -2.57 1.29
C PHE A 23 -20.91 -1.83 0.12
N MET A 24 -21.47 -2.56 -0.86
CA MET A 24 -22.16 -1.92 -1.99
C MET A 24 -23.35 -1.08 -1.55
N LYS A 25 -24.12 -1.56 -0.58
CA LYS A 25 -25.27 -0.84 -0.03
C LYS A 25 -24.86 0.41 0.77
N SER A 26 -23.65 0.42 1.33
CA SER A 26 -23.13 1.58 2.05
C SER A 26 -22.75 2.74 1.13
N LYS A 27 -22.41 2.45 -0.15
CA LYS A 27 -21.98 3.46 -1.11
C LYS A 27 -23.15 4.36 -1.53
N GLN A 28 -22.96 5.66 -1.39
CA GLN A 28 -23.87 6.69 -1.82
C GLN A 28 -23.10 7.72 -2.64
N GLU A 29 -23.44 7.88 -3.91
CA GLU A 29 -22.91 8.95 -4.73
C GLU A 29 -23.69 10.23 -4.43
N ILE A 30 -22.99 11.24 -4.00
CA ILE A 30 -23.55 12.56 -3.71
C ILE A 30 -22.85 13.64 -4.53
N LEU A 31 -23.59 14.62 -4.96
CA LEU A 31 -23.04 15.83 -5.57
C LEU A 31 -22.56 16.75 -4.45
N ALA A 32 -21.29 17.04 -4.40
CA ALA A 32 -20.69 17.87 -3.36
C ALA A 32 -19.82 18.99 -3.92
N MET A 33 -19.75 20.09 -3.18
CA MET A 33 -18.81 21.17 -3.44
C MET A 33 -17.48 20.89 -2.70
N SER A 34 -16.36 21.12 -3.38
CA SER A 34 -15.02 21.02 -2.79
C SER A 34 -14.16 22.21 -3.20
N THR A 35 -13.15 22.52 -2.40
CA THR A 35 -12.11 23.51 -2.73
C THR A 35 -11.02 22.92 -3.63
N ASN A 36 -10.85 21.60 -3.62
CA ASN A 36 -9.92 20.90 -4.46
C ASN A 36 -10.65 20.23 -5.63
N GLU A 37 -10.00 20.16 -6.79
CA GLU A 37 -10.55 19.45 -7.93
C GLU A 37 -10.72 17.96 -7.61
N PRO A 38 -11.95 17.41 -7.68
CA PRO A 38 -12.19 16.01 -7.39
C PRO A 38 -11.64 15.10 -8.51
N ASN A 39 -11.35 13.86 -8.17
CA ASN A 39 -11.02 12.85 -9.18
C ASN A 39 -12.29 12.52 -9.99
N GLY A 40 -12.30 12.86 -11.29
CA GLY A 40 -13.42 12.60 -12.19
C GLY A 40 -14.03 13.87 -12.76
N GLU A 41 -15.22 13.76 -13.38
CA GLU A 41 -15.92 14.91 -13.97
C GLU A 41 -16.40 15.87 -12.88
N SER A 42 -16.09 17.15 -13.05
CA SER A 42 -16.48 18.21 -12.15
C SER A 42 -16.79 19.51 -12.90
N LEU A 43 -17.68 20.31 -12.34
CA LEU A 43 -17.96 21.66 -12.80
C LEU A 43 -17.12 22.65 -11.99
N VAL A 44 -16.36 23.49 -12.68
CA VAL A 44 -15.60 24.57 -12.05
C VAL A 44 -16.55 25.70 -11.68
N LEU A 45 -16.60 26.04 -10.39
CA LEU A 45 -17.34 27.16 -9.88
C LEU A 45 -16.42 28.38 -9.84
N LYS A 46 -16.88 29.51 -10.40
CA LYS A 46 -16.13 30.76 -10.42
C LYS A 46 -16.87 31.84 -9.64
N ASP A 47 -16.12 32.73 -9.03
CA ASP A 47 -16.64 33.93 -8.36
C ASP A 47 -16.96 35.06 -9.35
N SER A 48 -17.43 36.20 -8.84
CA SER A 48 -17.76 37.39 -9.63
C SER A 48 -16.54 38.00 -10.34
N LEU A 49 -15.31 37.64 -9.93
CA LEU A 49 -14.06 38.11 -10.55
C LEU A 49 -13.49 37.05 -11.51
N ASN A 50 -14.29 36.02 -11.85
CA ASN A 50 -13.90 34.89 -12.72
C ASN A 50 -12.75 34.02 -12.18
N GLN A 51 -12.50 34.07 -10.85
CA GLN A 51 -11.54 33.24 -10.18
C GLN A 51 -12.19 31.90 -9.73
N ILE A 52 -11.43 30.84 -9.65
CA ILE A 52 -11.95 29.52 -9.20
C ILE A 52 -12.32 29.64 -7.71
N ALA A 53 -13.60 29.50 -7.42
CA ALA A 53 -14.16 29.49 -6.07
C ALA A 53 -14.30 28.05 -5.51
N GLY A 54 -14.31 27.04 -6.39
CA GLY A 54 -14.44 25.65 -6.01
C GLY A 54 -14.86 24.76 -7.18
N PHE A 55 -15.19 23.53 -6.85
CA PHE A 55 -15.60 22.52 -7.80
C PHE A 55 -16.88 21.85 -7.31
N LEU A 56 -17.77 21.51 -8.23
CA LEU A 56 -18.97 20.72 -7.97
C LEU A 56 -18.81 19.39 -8.71
N GLY A 57 -18.72 18.31 -7.99
CA GLY A 57 -18.49 16.97 -8.56
C GLY A 57 -19.10 15.87 -7.72
N ASN A 58 -19.13 14.67 -8.29
CA ASN A 58 -19.57 13.50 -7.58
C ASN A 58 -18.51 13.08 -6.55
N THR A 59 -18.95 12.78 -5.34
CA THR A 59 -18.14 12.16 -4.30
C THR A 59 -18.87 10.98 -3.71
N THR A 60 -18.13 9.98 -3.24
CA THR A 60 -18.69 8.81 -2.59
C THR A 60 -18.76 9.05 -1.08
N HIS A 61 -19.94 8.92 -0.53
CA HIS A 61 -20.18 8.84 0.91
C HIS A 61 -20.51 7.39 1.29
N PHE A 62 -20.13 6.97 2.49
CA PHE A 62 -20.42 5.62 2.97
C PHE A 62 -21.31 5.67 4.20
N ASP A 63 -22.46 4.97 4.14
CA ASP A 63 -23.31 4.76 5.32
C ASP A 63 -22.59 3.88 6.33
N GLN A 64 -22.26 4.46 7.48
CA GLN A 64 -21.47 3.80 8.51
C GLN A 64 -22.15 2.53 9.05
N LYS A 65 -23.48 2.52 9.20
CA LYS A 65 -24.21 1.37 9.75
C LYS A 65 -24.16 0.17 8.81
N GLU A 66 -24.30 0.41 7.51
CA GLU A 66 -24.18 -0.66 6.52
C GLU A 66 -22.74 -1.14 6.42
N LEU A 67 -21.77 -0.22 6.43
CA LEU A 67 -20.34 -0.57 6.43
C LEU A 67 -19.96 -1.44 7.63
N ASP A 68 -20.39 -1.07 8.84
CA ASP A 68 -20.12 -1.82 10.07
C ASP A 68 -20.72 -3.24 10.02
N LYS A 69 -21.92 -3.40 9.44
CA LYS A 69 -22.53 -4.74 9.25
C LYS A 69 -21.67 -5.62 8.34
N GLY A 70 -21.16 -5.04 7.24
CA GLY A 70 -20.26 -5.75 6.34
C GLY A 70 -18.96 -6.15 7.02
N ILE A 71 -18.29 -5.20 7.69
CA ILE A 71 -17.03 -5.44 8.38
C ILE A 71 -17.19 -6.50 9.49
N ASN A 72 -18.25 -6.40 10.31
CA ASN A 72 -18.50 -7.41 11.35
C ASN A 72 -18.69 -8.80 10.73
N LYS A 73 -19.37 -8.88 9.58
CA LYS A 73 -19.65 -10.16 8.93
C LYS A 73 -18.38 -10.79 8.33
N ILE A 74 -17.53 -10.00 7.71
CA ILE A 74 -16.26 -10.53 7.19
C ILE A 74 -15.30 -10.92 8.32
N ASP A 75 -15.34 -10.23 9.48
CA ASP A 75 -14.59 -10.61 10.67
C ASP A 75 -15.01 -11.96 11.26
N GLU A 76 -16.32 -12.26 11.26
CA GLU A 76 -16.81 -13.61 11.59
C GLU A 76 -16.25 -14.65 10.59
N GLY A 77 -16.27 -14.33 9.29
CA GLY A 77 -15.74 -15.20 8.24
C GLY A 77 -14.24 -15.47 8.41
N ILE A 78 -13.43 -14.44 8.60
CA ILE A 78 -11.98 -14.56 8.83
C ILE A 78 -11.68 -15.40 10.07
N LYS A 79 -12.49 -15.28 11.13
CA LYS A 79 -12.33 -16.06 12.36
C LYS A 79 -12.62 -17.55 12.15
N LEU A 80 -13.63 -17.86 11.34
CA LEU A 80 -14.05 -19.25 11.05
C LEU A 80 -13.17 -19.90 9.96
N TYR A 81 -12.72 -19.10 8.98
CA TYR A 81 -11.93 -19.52 7.82
C TYR A 81 -10.63 -18.73 7.74
N PRO A 82 -9.72 -18.90 8.70
CA PRO A 82 -8.56 -18.01 8.85
C PRO A 82 -7.56 -18.08 7.68
N ASN A 83 -7.59 -19.15 6.89
CA ASN A 83 -6.74 -19.33 5.71
C ASN A 83 -7.33 -18.69 4.43
N ARG A 84 -8.56 -18.15 4.47
CA ARG A 84 -9.18 -17.46 3.34
C ARG A 84 -8.57 -16.06 3.15
N LEU A 85 -7.57 -15.98 2.27
CA LEU A 85 -6.84 -14.73 2.00
C LEU A 85 -7.73 -13.67 1.32
N ASP A 86 -8.62 -14.10 0.45
CA ASP A 86 -9.60 -13.23 -0.22
C ASP A 86 -10.50 -12.47 0.76
N MET A 87 -10.89 -13.09 1.88
CA MET A 87 -11.64 -12.39 2.95
C MET A 87 -10.82 -11.27 3.59
N ARG A 88 -9.54 -11.53 3.86
CA ARG A 88 -8.61 -10.54 4.45
C ARG A 88 -8.33 -9.40 3.48
N PHE A 89 -7.99 -9.73 2.24
CA PHE A 89 -7.72 -8.73 1.21
C PHE A 89 -8.97 -7.92 0.84
N GLY A 90 -10.15 -8.56 0.78
CA GLY A 90 -11.41 -7.85 0.60
C GLY A 90 -11.68 -6.84 1.71
N LYS A 91 -11.43 -7.21 2.98
CA LYS A 91 -11.54 -6.28 4.11
C LYS A 91 -10.53 -5.15 4.02
N ILE A 92 -9.25 -5.45 3.72
CA ILE A 92 -8.18 -4.45 3.55
C ILE A 92 -8.57 -3.47 2.44
N TYR A 93 -9.02 -3.98 1.29
CA TYR A 93 -9.49 -3.15 0.18
C TYR A 93 -10.57 -2.15 0.61
N VAL A 94 -11.62 -2.62 1.28
CA VAL A 94 -12.70 -1.74 1.75
C VAL A 94 -12.21 -0.71 2.76
N LEU A 95 -11.32 -1.09 3.68
CA LEU A 95 -10.74 -0.16 4.65
C LEU A 95 -9.92 0.95 3.96
N GLY A 96 -9.24 0.64 2.86
CA GLY A 96 -8.55 1.60 2.01
C GLY A 96 -9.52 2.55 1.28
N GLU A 97 -10.59 1.99 0.67
CA GLU A 97 -11.63 2.76 -0.02
C GLU A 97 -12.29 3.80 0.88
N VAL A 98 -12.53 3.45 2.15
CA VAL A 98 -13.13 4.37 3.13
C VAL A 98 -12.10 5.20 3.90
N SER A 99 -10.83 5.12 3.53
CA SER A 99 -9.70 5.84 4.16
C SER A 99 -9.54 5.56 5.67
N TYR A 100 -9.90 4.38 6.15
CA TYR A 100 -9.72 3.97 7.54
C TYR A 100 -8.31 3.44 7.78
N TRP A 101 -7.33 4.30 7.58
CA TRP A 101 -5.90 3.96 7.48
C TRP A 101 -5.34 3.24 8.70
N LYS A 102 -5.81 3.55 9.89
CA LYS A 102 -5.41 2.83 11.12
C LYS A 102 -5.86 1.37 11.08
N ASN A 103 -7.12 1.12 10.71
CA ASN A 103 -7.68 -0.22 10.60
C ASN A 103 -7.07 -0.99 9.43
N PHE A 104 -6.88 -0.30 8.29
CA PHE A 104 -6.18 -0.80 7.11
C PHE A 104 -4.79 -1.35 7.47
N THR A 105 -3.95 -0.54 8.12
CA THR A 105 -2.61 -0.94 8.56
C THR A 105 -2.66 -2.12 9.52
N SER A 106 -3.56 -2.06 10.52
CA SER A 106 -3.71 -3.13 11.51
C SER A 106 -4.14 -4.46 10.87
N GLU A 107 -5.04 -4.43 9.88
CA GLU A 107 -5.49 -5.66 9.22
C GLU A 107 -4.39 -6.25 8.31
N ILE A 108 -3.61 -5.41 7.63
CA ILE A 108 -2.43 -5.85 6.87
C ILE A 108 -1.42 -6.52 7.81
N GLN A 109 -1.09 -5.90 8.95
CA GLN A 109 -0.16 -6.46 9.93
C GLN A 109 -0.63 -7.83 10.43
N LYS A 110 -1.90 -7.98 10.81
CA LYS A 110 -2.48 -9.27 11.22
C LYS A 110 -2.40 -10.32 10.10
N THR A 111 -2.58 -9.90 8.85
CA THR A 111 -2.50 -10.79 7.71
C THR A 111 -1.07 -11.28 7.49
N ILE A 112 -0.07 -10.39 7.61
CA ILE A 112 1.35 -10.74 7.56
C ILE A 112 1.75 -11.67 8.72
N GLU A 113 1.31 -11.38 9.94
CA GLU A 113 1.58 -12.24 11.11
C GLU A 113 0.97 -13.63 10.93
N TYR A 114 -0.21 -13.69 10.33
CA TYR A 114 -0.86 -14.98 10.06
C TYR A 114 -0.21 -15.74 8.91
N SER A 115 0.34 -15.05 7.89
CA SER A 115 1.06 -15.70 6.78
C SER A 115 2.29 -16.49 7.27
N ALA A 116 2.99 -15.96 8.25
CA ALA A 116 4.10 -16.67 8.89
C ALA A 116 3.63 -17.88 9.71
N LYS A 117 2.43 -17.80 10.32
CA LYS A 117 1.85 -18.90 11.12
C LYS A 117 1.33 -20.04 10.25
N ASN A 118 0.71 -19.74 9.10
CA ASN A 118 0.16 -20.75 8.19
C ASN A 118 1.13 -21.10 7.06
N GLU A 119 2.39 -20.60 7.11
CA GLU A 119 3.44 -20.87 6.13
C GLU A 119 3.01 -20.51 4.70
N ASN A 120 2.27 -19.40 4.55
CA ASN A 120 1.64 -18.97 3.29
C ASN A 120 0.73 -20.03 2.64
N ASN A 121 0.20 -20.94 3.43
CA ASN A 121 -0.75 -21.96 2.97
C ASN A 121 -2.17 -21.39 2.96
N TRP A 122 -2.42 -20.54 1.99
CA TRP A 122 -3.67 -19.80 1.82
C TRP A 122 -4.67 -20.54 0.94
N SER A 123 -5.95 -20.25 1.16
CA SER A 123 -7.04 -20.56 0.25
C SER A 123 -7.72 -19.27 -0.26
N TRP A 124 -8.42 -19.42 -1.36
CA TRP A 124 -9.17 -18.36 -2.03
C TRP A 124 -10.66 -18.71 -2.09
N THR A 125 -11.43 -17.97 -2.88
CA THR A 125 -12.86 -18.22 -3.15
C THR A 125 -13.12 -19.71 -3.39
N ASN A 126 -14.26 -20.23 -2.92
CA ASN A 126 -14.65 -21.64 -2.96
C ASN A 126 -13.69 -22.60 -2.23
N ASN A 127 -12.89 -22.07 -1.30
CA ASN A 127 -11.81 -22.79 -0.60
C ASN A 127 -10.77 -23.42 -1.55
N GLU A 128 -10.64 -22.91 -2.75
CA GLU A 128 -9.57 -23.29 -3.66
C GLU A 128 -8.22 -22.86 -3.12
N LYS A 129 -7.17 -23.60 -3.44
CA LYS A 129 -5.83 -23.25 -3.02
C LYS A 129 -5.40 -21.93 -3.68
N TYR A 130 -4.80 -21.03 -2.91
CA TYR A 130 -4.13 -19.85 -3.45
C TYR A 130 -2.76 -20.25 -4.00
N ASP A 131 -2.57 -20.15 -5.32
CA ASP A 131 -1.36 -20.63 -5.99
C ASP A 131 -0.20 -19.62 -5.99
N GLY A 132 -0.43 -18.38 -5.56
CA GLY A 132 0.57 -17.32 -5.56
C GLY A 132 1.71 -17.52 -4.57
N GLY A 133 1.49 -18.31 -3.52
CA GLY A 133 2.48 -18.58 -2.47
C GLY A 133 2.98 -17.31 -1.78
N GLU A 134 4.19 -17.37 -1.21
CA GLU A 134 4.81 -16.26 -0.49
C GLU A 134 5.08 -15.05 -1.38
N LYS A 135 5.57 -15.30 -2.61
CA LYS A 135 5.98 -14.22 -3.51
C LYS A 135 4.82 -13.30 -3.89
N GLU A 136 3.71 -13.87 -4.36
CA GLU A 136 2.54 -13.07 -4.75
C GLU A 136 1.88 -12.44 -3.53
N PHE A 137 1.84 -13.13 -2.39
CA PHE A 137 1.38 -12.56 -1.13
C PHE A 137 2.14 -11.29 -0.76
N LEU A 138 3.48 -11.32 -0.82
CA LEU A 138 4.31 -10.14 -0.50
C LEU A 138 4.17 -9.03 -1.54
N LEU A 139 3.95 -9.36 -2.81
CA LEU A 139 3.65 -8.39 -3.86
C LEU A 139 2.31 -7.67 -3.60
N ASP A 140 1.27 -8.40 -3.19
CA ASP A 140 -0.01 -7.79 -2.80
C ASP A 140 0.16 -6.85 -1.59
N ILE A 141 0.94 -7.27 -0.57
CA ILE A 141 1.26 -6.40 0.57
C ILE A 141 2.01 -5.14 0.12
N GLN A 142 2.93 -5.23 -0.82
CA GLN A 142 3.63 -4.08 -1.39
C GLN A 142 2.66 -3.13 -2.11
N THR A 143 1.67 -3.65 -2.81
CA THR A 143 0.63 -2.86 -3.48
C THR A 143 -0.15 -2.01 -2.48
N TYR A 144 -0.47 -2.53 -1.30
CA TYR A 144 -1.11 -1.76 -0.23
C TYR A 144 -0.18 -0.68 0.36
N GLN A 145 1.13 -0.95 0.48
CA GLN A 145 2.08 0.09 0.88
C GLN A 145 2.15 1.23 -0.15
N LEU A 146 2.14 0.88 -1.43
CA LEU A 146 2.11 1.85 -2.53
C LEU A 146 0.81 2.66 -2.53
N GLN A 147 -0.33 2.06 -2.17
CA GLN A 147 -1.59 2.80 -1.99
C GLN A 147 -1.46 3.91 -0.95
N LEU A 148 -0.85 3.63 0.21
CA LEU A 148 -0.58 4.65 1.24
C LEU A 148 0.31 5.78 0.71
N TYR A 149 1.38 5.43 0.02
CA TYR A 149 2.31 6.40 -0.59
C TYR A 149 1.61 7.31 -1.61
N ASN A 150 0.80 6.71 -2.49
CA ASN A 150 0.10 7.41 -3.57
C ASN A 150 -1.01 8.37 -3.09
N THR A 151 -1.40 8.31 -1.81
CA THR A 151 -2.32 9.32 -1.24
C THR A 151 -1.68 10.72 -1.20
N GLY A 152 -0.35 10.83 -1.26
CA GLY A 152 0.39 12.07 -1.06
C GLY A 152 0.29 12.64 0.36
N ASN A 153 -0.24 11.87 1.31
CA ASN A 153 -0.39 12.29 2.72
C ASN A 153 0.79 11.80 3.55
N ASP A 154 1.72 12.67 3.84
CA ASP A 154 2.93 12.36 4.60
C ASP A 154 2.65 11.76 6.00
N ASN A 155 1.48 12.03 6.60
CA ASN A 155 1.10 11.40 7.87
C ASN A 155 0.97 9.87 7.75
N LEU A 156 0.77 9.34 6.54
CA LEU A 156 0.67 7.90 6.28
C LEU A 156 2.02 7.21 6.06
N LEU A 157 3.13 7.95 5.98
CA LEU A 157 4.48 7.38 5.95
C LEU A 157 4.74 6.50 7.17
N LYS A 158 4.21 6.89 8.34
CA LYS A 158 4.27 6.06 9.54
C LYS A 158 3.59 4.70 9.34
N ASN A 159 2.39 4.68 8.77
CA ASN A 159 1.63 3.45 8.47
C ASN A 159 2.41 2.55 7.49
N MET A 160 3.02 3.15 6.47
CA MET A 160 3.85 2.43 5.50
C MET A 160 5.07 1.79 6.18
N GLY A 161 5.76 2.53 7.07
CA GLY A 161 6.88 2.02 7.86
C GLY A 161 6.48 0.91 8.83
N GLU A 162 5.31 1.00 9.47
CA GLU A 162 4.78 -0.04 10.36
C GLU A 162 4.51 -1.35 9.59
N ILE A 163 3.94 -1.28 8.39
CA ILE A 163 3.75 -2.45 7.52
C ILE A 163 5.10 -3.03 7.11
N ALA A 164 6.04 -2.20 6.62
CA ALA A 164 7.36 -2.65 6.20
C ALA A 164 8.10 -3.36 7.35
N ASN A 165 8.09 -2.80 8.56
CA ASN A 165 8.69 -3.42 9.74
C ASN A 165 8.02 -4.76 10.08
N THR A 166 6.70 -4.88 9.90
CA THR A 166 5.99 -6.14 10.14
C THR A 166 6.39 -7.19 9.12
N VAL A 167 6.52 -6.83 7.83
CA VAL A 167 7.06 -7.75 6.82
C VAL A 167 8.47 -8.19 7.20
N LEU A 168 9.36 -7.25 7.50
CA LEU A 168 10.78 -7.54 7.79
C LEU A 168 11.00 -8.38 9.06
N LYS A 169 10.02 -8.40 9.98
CA LYS A 169 10.05 -9.29 11.14
C LYS A 169 9.93 -10.78 10.75
N PHE A 170 9.16 -11.09 9.73
CA PHE A 170 8.89 -12.47 9.28
C PHE A 170 9.64 -12.82 7.98
N TYR A 171 9.91 -11.82 7.14
CA TYR A 171 10.59 -11.92 5.85
C TYR A 171 11.79 -10.96 5.82
N PRO A 172 12.85 -11.21 6.60
CA PRO A 172 13.92 -10.23 6.86
C PRO A 172 14.73 -9.83 5.62
N ASN A 173 14.66 -10.61 4.55
CA ASN A 173 15.38 -10.40 3.30
C ASN A 173 14.49 -9.85 2.18
N HIS A 174 13.27 -9.39 2.48
CA HIS A 174 12.37 -8.81 1.47
C HIS A 174 12.85 -7.41 1.07
N ILE A 175 13.45 -7.31 -0.11
CA ILE A 175 14.15 -6.09 -0.61
C ILE A 175 13.18 -4.91 -0.74
N GLU A 176 11.97 -5.16 -1.24
CA GLU A 176 10.95 -4.14 -1.44
C GLU A 176 10.48 -3.53 -0.10
N SER A 177 10.39 -4.33 0.96
CA SER A 177 10.07 -3.80 2.29
C SER A 177 11.24 -3.05 2.93
N LEU A 178 12.48 -3.45 2.67
CA LEU A 178 13.66 -2.65 3.04
C LEU A 178 13.64 -1.29 2.35
N SER A 179 13.31 -1.27 1.05
CA SER A 179 13.18 -0.04 0.28
C SER A 179 12.00 0.84 0.77
N SER A 180 10.85 0.23 1.06
CA SER A 180 9.68 0.95 1.62
C SER A 180 10.00 1.58 2.97
N LEU A 181 10.68 0.84 3.87
CA LEU A 181 11.11 1.37 5.16
C LEU A 181 12.10 2.52 5.00
N SER A 182 13.05 2.40 4.06
CA SER A 182 13.99 3.47 3.74
C SER A 182 13.28 4.75 3.32
N ILE A 183 12.30 4.66 2.40
CA ILE A 183 11.55 5.81 1.89
C ILE A 183 10.90 6.57 3.05
N THR A 184 10.33 5.88 4.04
CA THR A 184 9.70 6.55 5.21
C THR A 184 10.68 7.41 5.98
N TYR A 185 11.90 6.92 6.21
CA TYR A 185 12.93 7.67 6.93
C TYR A 185 13.56 8.78 6.07
N LEU A 186 13.79 8.53 4.77
CA LEU A 186 14.37 9.55 3.90
C LEU A 186 13.44 10.76 3.74
N LEU A 187 12.14 10.54 3.60
CA LEU A 187 11.14 11.60 3.47
C LEU A 187 10.91 12.37 4.78
N THR A 188 11.18 11.76 5.94
CA THR A 188 11.12 12.43 7.23
C THR A 188 12.45 13.06 7.67
N GLY A 189 13.49 13.03 6.82
CA GLY A 189 14.80 13.63 7.09
C GLY A 189 15.73 12.79 7.96
N GLU A 190 15.36 11.55 8.28
CA GLU A 190 16.18 10.62 9.08
C GLU A 190 17.13 9.82 8.17
N TYR A 191 18.00 10.53 7.45
CA TYR A 191 18.78 9.98 6.33
C TYR A 191 19.61 8.76 6.69
N ASP A 192 20.29 8.73 7.84
CA ASP A 192 21.10 7.58 8.27
C ASP A 192 20.23 6.33 8.48
N LYS A 193 19.08 6.50 9.11
CA LYS A 193 18.12 5.41 9.30
C LYS A 193 17.50 4.94 7.97
N GLY A 194 17.36 5.84 7.01
CA GLY A 194 16.85 5.49 5.68
C GLY A 194 17.88 4.76 4.81
N ILE A 195 19.16 5.10 4.93
CA ILE A 195 20.23 4.45 4.16
C ILE A 195 20.49 3.02 4.66
N GLU A 196 20.41 2.77 5.97
CA GLU A 196 20.72 1.45 6.56
C GLU A 196 19.93 0.29 5.94
N PRO A 197 18.57 0.33 5.82
CA PRO A 197 17.83 -0.74 5.15
C PRO A 197 18.26 -0.98 3.70
N LEU A 198 18.60 0.07 2.97
CA LEU A 198 19.05 -0.06 1.57
C LEU A 198 20.43 -0.73 1.48
N LEU A 199 21.34 -0.44 2.40
CA LEU A 199 22.62 -1.15 2.46
C LEU A 199 22.45 -2.64 2.82
N ARG A 200 21.40 -3.00 3.55
CA ARG A 200 21.01 -4.40 3.74
C ARG A 200 20.48 -5.01 2.44
N ALA A 201 19.63 -4.28 1.71
CA ALA A 201 19.11 -4.71 0.42
C ALA A 201 20.23 -4.91 -0.62
N GLU A 202 21.24 -4.00 -0.68
CA GLU A 202 22.44 -4.14 -1.53
C GLU A 202 23.21 -5.44 -1.21
N LYS A 203 23.34 -5.83 0.05
CA LYS A 203 24.00 -7.10 0.41
C LYS A 203 23.24 -8.34 -0.08
N ILE A 204 21.92 -8.26 -0.23
CA ILE A 204 21.07 -9.36 -0.74
C ILE A 204 21.18 -9.44 -2.26
N ASN A 205 21.07 -8.28 -2.94
CA ASN A 205 21.22 -8.17 -4.39
C ASN A 205 22.11 -6.95 -4.75
N PRO A 206 23.43 -7.14 -4.92
CA PRO A 206 24.36 -6.05 -5.20
C PRO A 206 24.18 -5.35 -6.54
N GLU A 207 23.49 -5.99 -7.48
CA GLU A 207 23.26 -5.49 -8.84
C GLU A 207 21.88 -4.85 -9.02
N ASP A 208 21.07 -4.80 -7.96
CA ASP A 208 19.76 -4.15 -8.01
C ASP A 208 19.90 -2.64 -8.16
N TYR A 209 19.80 -2.19 -9.40
CA TYR A 209 20.00 -0.78 -9.74
C TYR A 209 18.93 0.15 -9.10
N ILE A 210 17.76 -0.37 -8.73
CA ILE A 210 16.72 0.42 -8.02
C ILE A 210 17.21 0.69 -6.60
N VAL A 211 17.72 -0.34 -5.92
CA VAL A 211 18.33 -0.21 -4.58
C VAL A 211 19.52 0.73 -4.63
N LEU A 212 20.43 0.54 -5.59
CA LEU A 212 21.61 1.39 -5.75
C LEU A 212 21.25 2.85 -6.00
N SER A 213 20.24 3.11 -6.83
CA SER A 213 19.72 4.45 -7.08
C SER A 213 19.12 5.09 -5.83
N ASN A 214 18.40 4.30 -5.03
CA ASN A 214 17.81 4.77 -3.78
C ASN A 214 18.90 5.08 -2.71
N ILE A 215 19.98 4.28 -2.64
CA ILE A 215 21.14 4.58 -1.79
C ILE A 215 21.78 5.90 -2.22
N ALA A 216 22.00 6.07 -3.53
CA ALA A 216 22.55 7.32 -4.06
C ALA A 216 21.68 8.52 -3.67
N GLN A 217 20.37 8.41 -3.81
CA GLN A 217 19.41 9.44 -3.41
C GLN A 217 19.49 9.72 -1.90
N GLY A 218 19.58 8.68 -1.06
CA GLY A 218 19.71 8.82 0.38
C GLY A 218 20.99 9.62 0.74
N TYR A 219 22.14 9.30 0.16
CA TYR A 219 23.37 10.06 0.37
C TYR A 219 23.30 11.49 -0.20
N LYS A 220 22.62 11.69 -1.34
CA LYS A 220 22.37 13.02 -1.90
C LYS A 220 21.57 13.88 -0.91
N LEU A 221 20.47 13.35 -0.36
CA LEU A 221 19.65 14.04 0.65
C LEU A 221 20.42 14.34 1.93
N LYS A 222 21.29 13.43 2.34
CA LYS A 222 22.20 13.62 3.49
C LYS A 222 23.29 14.68 3.23
N GLY A 223 23.54 15.05 1.98
CA GLY A 223 24.61 15.98 1.58
C GLY A 223 25.98 15.33 1.32
N ASP A 224 26.07 13.99 1.39
CA ASP A 224 27.30 13.26 1.05
C ASP A 224 27.41 13.07 -0.46
N LYS A 225 27.84 14.14 -1.15
CA LYS A 225 28.00 14.18 -2.61
C LYS A 225 28.90 13.06 -3.14
N LYS A 226 29.96 12.71 -2.39
CA LYS A 226 30.95 11.70 -2.83
C LYS A 226 30.30 10.33 -2.91
N LYS A 227 29.62 9.88 -1.84
CA LYS A 227 28.92 8.60 -1.81
C LYS A 227 27.73 8.59 -2.77
N ALA A 228 27.00 9.69 -2.89
CA ALA A 228 25.90 9.78 -3.86
C ALA A 228 26.40 9.52 -5.30
N ILE A 229 27.53 10.13 -5.70
CA ILE A 229 28.13 9.91 -7.01
C ILE A 229 28.56 8.45 -7.18
N GLU A 230 29.25 7.86 -6.20
CA GLU A 230 29.68 6.45 -6.21
C GLU A 230 28.50 5.51 -6.49
N TYR A 231 27.40 5.68 -5.79
CA TYR A 231 26.21 4.82 -5.97
C TYR A 231 25.44 5.12 -7.27
N TYR A 232 25.42 6.36 -7.74
CA TYR A 232 24.89 6.65 -9.08
C TYR A 232 25.76 6.03 -10.18
N GLU A 233 27.09 5.96 -10.02
CA GLU A 233 27.99 5.26 -10.96
C GLU A 233 27.66 3.77 -11.01
N LYS A 234 27.43 3.10 -9.87
CA LYS A 234 26.92 1.73 -9.84
C LYS A 234 25.53 1.61 -10.53
N THR A 235 24.63 2.58 -10.34
CA THR A 235 23.34 2.62 -11.05
C THR A 235 23.54 2.73 -12.57
N VAL A 236 24.55 3.45 -13.04
CA VAL A 236 24.89 3.50 -14.47
C VAL A 236 25.39 2.15 -14.98
N GLU A 237 26.15 1.41 -14.19
CA GLU A 237 26.69 0.10 -14.54
C GLU A 237 25.58 -0.95 -14.71
N PHE A 238 24.68 -1.11 -13.72
CA PHE A 238 23.70 -2.18 -13.67
C PHE A 238 22.30 -1.78 -14.18
N GLY A 239 22.01 -0.49 -14.31
CA GLY A 239 20.66 0.02 -14.64
C GLY A 239 20.23 -0.22 -16.09
N ASP A 240 18.94 -0.14 -16.30
CA ASP A 240 18.36 -0.02 -17.65
C ASP A 240 18.64 1.38 -18.26
N ASP A 241 18.26 1.59 -19.49
CA ASP A 241 18.53 2.84 -20.20
C ASP A 241 17.95 4.08 -19.51
N LYS A 242 16.79 3.95 -18.88
CA LYS A 242 16.13 5.03 -18.14
C LYS A 242 16.89 5.35 -16.85
N ALA A 243 17.24 4.33 -16.08
CA ALA A 243 18.00 4.48 -14.85
C ALA A 243 19.40 5.04 -15.12
N ARG A 244 20.08 4.55 -16.17
CA ARG A 244 21.38 5.07 -16.62
C ARG A 244 21.32 6.55 -16.98
N LYS A 245 20.33 6.96 -17.74
CA LYS A 245 20.15 8.37 -18.13
C LYS A 245 19.92 9.25 -16.91
N PHE A 246 19.05 8.83 -16.01
CA PHE A 246 18.76 9.53 -14.75
C PHE A 246 20.04 9.66 -13.91
N ALA A 247 20.73 8.56 -13.62
CA ALA A 247 21.92 8.55 -12.80
C ALA A 247 23.04 9.43 -13.37
N LYS A 248 23.30 9.40 -14.69
CA LYS A 248 24.25 10.29 -15.34
C LYS A 248 23.91 11.76 -15.13
N GLN A 249 22.64 12.12 -15.24
CA GLN A 249 22.21 13.49 -14.98
C GLN A 249 22.47 13.91 -13.53
N GLN A 250 22.15 13.03 -12.56
CA GLN A 250 22.41 13.30 -11.14
C GLN A 250 23.89 13.48 -10.84
N ILE A 251 24.76 12.69 -11.45
CA ILE A 251 26.22 12.82 -11.32
C ILE A 251 26.70 14.21 -11.83
N ILE A 252 26.18 14.65 -12.98
CA ILE A 252 26.55 15.98 -13.55
C ILE A 252 26.09 17.10 -12.61
N GLU A 253 24.89 17.00 -12.01
CA GLU A 253 24.38 18.01 -11.07
C GLU A 253 25.21 18.06 -9.78
N LEU A 254 25.62 16.92 -9.25
CA LEU A 254 26.40 16.83 -8.02
C LEU A 254 27.86 17.29 -8.17
N LYS A 255 28.42 17.26 -9.41
CA LYS A 255 29.79 17.73 -9.73
C LYS A 255 29.88 19.25 -9.96
N LYS A 256 28.75 19.94 -10.04
CA LYS A 256 28.67 21.40 -10.04
C LYS A 256 28.78 21.97 -8.63
#